data_faf0f5cfb167c61c1a3905b133f4dba5
#
_entry.id   faf0f5cfb167c61c1a3905b133f4dba5
#
_cell.length_a   1.000
_cell.length_b   1.000
_cell.length_c   1.000
_cell.angle_alpha   90.00
_cell.angle_beta   90.00
_cell.angle_gamma   90.00
#
_symmetry.space_group_name_H-M   'P 1'
#
loop_
_entity.id
_entity.type
_entity.pdbx_description
1 polymer ?
#
loop_
_entity_poly.entity_id
_entity_poly.type
_entity_poly.pdbx_seq_one_letter_code
_entity_poly.pdbx_strand_id
1 'polypeptide(L)'
;MTALSQRAQSLGTENAFVVLAEVNKLIREGRNIISFCIGQPDFATPQHIQDAGIAAITQGKHGYTPSAGIPELRQAAADYFSRTRGIQVDADDVVVGAGAKPFIAYTIQSVTD
;
A
#
# COMPACT_ATOMS: atom_id res chain seq x y z
N MET A 1 -21.51 27.83 3.13
CA MET A 1 -21.02 26.45 2.96
C MET A 1 -20.35 26.36 1.59
N THR A 2 -19.10 25.89 1.52
CA THR A 2 -18.44 25.69 0.23
C THR A 2 -19.07 24.47 -0.43
N ALA A 3 -19.64 24.62 -1.63
CA ALA A 3 -20.21 23.49 -2.36
C ALA A 3 -19.08 22.58 -2.89
N LEU A 4 -19.24 21.28 -2.74
CA LEU A 4 -18.33 20.30 -3.35
C LEU A 4 -18.45 20.36 -4.88
N SER A 5 -17.35 20.08 -5.58
CA SER A 5 -17.36 19.96 -7.03
C SER A 5 -18.29 18.81 -7.47
N GLN A 6 -18.84 18.89 -8.68
CA GLN A 6 -19.69 17.83 -9.24
C GLN A 6 -18.94 16.46 -9.27
N ARG A 7 -17.65 16.46 -9.58
CA ARG A 7 -16.82 15.25 -9.54
C ARG A 7 -16.76 14.66 -8.14
N ALA A 8 -16.56 15.48 -7.10
CA ALA A 8 -16.52 15.01 -5.72
C ALA A 8 -17.87 14.45 -5.26
N GLN A 9 -18.98 15.00 -5.75
CA GLN A 9 -20.34 14.51 -5.44
C GLN A 9 -20.64 13.15 -6.11
N SER A 10 -19.99 12.85 -7.24
CA SER A 10 -20.16 11.58 -7.96
C SER A 10 -19.21 10.48 -7.51
N LEU A 11 -18.22 10.78 -6.64
CA LEU A 11 -17.30 9.77 -6.12
C LEU A 11 -18.05 8.84 -5.17
N GLY A 12 -17.93 7.54 -5.44
CA GLY A 12 -18.31 6.48 -4.52
C GLY A 12 -17.20 6.16 -3.53
N THR A 13 -17.49 5.24 -2.62
CA THR A 13 -16.48 4.63 -1.74
C THR A 13 -16.21 3.18 -2.16
N GLU A 14 -15.11 2.61 -1.70
CA GLU A 14 -14.80 1.21 -1.94
C GLU A 14 -15.74 0.32 -1.12
N ASN A 15 -16.63 -0.42 -1.80
CA ASN A 15 -17.68 -1.23 -1.18
C ASN A 15 -17.13 -2.28 -0.20
N ALA A 16 -15.93 -2.81 -0.44
CA ALA A 16 -15.31 -3.79 0.45
C ALA A 16 -15.15 -3.28 1.89
N PHE A 17 -14.78 -2.01 2.06
CA PHE A 17 -14.66 -1.40 3.40
C PHE A 17 -16.02 -1.09 4.04
N VAL A 18 -17.05 -0.81 3.24
CA VAL A 18 -18.43 -0.63 3.74
C VAL A 18 -18.94 -1.96 4.30
N VAL A 19 -18.75 -3.05 3.54
CA VAL A 19 -19.14 -4.40 3.98
C VAL A 19 -18.34 -4.83 5.20
N LEU A 20 -17.02 -4.55 5.25
CA LEU A 20 -16.19 -4.82 6.42
C LEU A 20 -16.68 -4.10 7.67
N ALA A 21 -17.09 -2.84 7.55
CA ALA A 21 -17.62 -2.07 8.67
C ALA A 21 -18.90 -2.70 9.23
N GLU A 22 -19.81 -3.16 8.37
CA GLU A 22 -21.04 -3.85 8.78
C GLU A 22 -20.73 -5.21 9.44
N VAL A 23 -19.82 -6.00 8.84
CA VAL A 23 -19.37 -7.27 9.43
C VAL A 23 -18.78 -7.05 10.83
N ASN A 24 -17.91 -6.05 10.99
CA ASN A 24 -17.33 -5.72 12.29
C ASN A 24 -18.37 -5.29 13.32
N LYS A 25 -19.45 -4.61 12.89
CA LYS A 25 -20.57 -4.27 13.75
C LYS A 25 -21.28 -5.54 14.23
N LEU A 26 -21.63 -6.44 13.32
CA LEU A 26 -22.31 -7.69 13.64
C LEU A 26 -21.46 -8.60 14.56
N ILE A 27 -20.15 -8.61 14.39
CA ILE A 27 -19.23 -9.34 15.30
C ILE A 27 -19.28 -8.74 16.70
N ARG A 28 -19.28 -7.41 16.83
CA ARG A 28 -19.41 -6.74 18.13
C ARG A 28 -20.77 -7.00 18.82
N GLU A 29 -21.79 -7.25 18.03
CA GLU A 29 -23.12 -7.67 18.50
C GLU A 29 -23.19 -9.17 18.89
N GLY A 30 -22.07 -9.89 18.86
CA GLY A 30 -21.96 -11.29 19.25
C GLY A 30 -22.31 -12.29 18.13
N ARG A 31 -22.45 -11.85 16.89
CA ARG A 31 -22.66 -12.76 15.75
C ARG A 31 -21.39 -13.51 15.41
N ASN A 32 -21.50 -14.81 15.19
CA ASN A 32 -20.41 -15.62 14.68
C ASN A 32 -20.35 -15.50 13.14
N ILE A 33 -19.41 -14.70 12.63
CA ILE A 33 -19.27 -14.42 11.19
C ILE A 33 -17.89 -14.81 10.72
N ILE A 34 -17.83 -15.58 9.64
CA ILE A 34 -16.59 -15.83 8.88
C ILE A 34 -16.50 -14.77 7.80
N SER A 35 -15.50 -13.88 7.91
CA SER A 35 -15.35 -12.72 7.03
C SER A 35 -14.35 -13.00 5.91
N PHE A 36 -14.77 -12.78 4.67
CA PHE A 36 -13.93 -12.76 3.48
C PHE A 36 -13.92 -11.37 2.80
N CYS A 37 -14.21 -10.31 3.55
CA CYS A 37 -14.37 -8.96 3.00
C CYS A 37 -13.08 -8.36 2.47
N ILE A 38 -11.94 -8.67 3.12
CA ILE A 38 -10.63 -8.10 2.80
C ILE A 38 -9.61 -9.24 2.68
N GLY A 39 -8.87 -9.23 1.58
CA GLY A 39 -7.77 -10.17 1.33
C GLY A 39 -6.51 -9.79 2.12
N GLN A 40 -6.61 -9.78 3.45
CA GLN A 40 -5.49 -9.50 4.33
C GLN A 40 -4.84 -10.80 4.77
N PRO A 41 -3.50 -10.93 4.66
CA PRO A 41 -2.79 -12.08 5.23
C PRO A 41 -3.06 -12.21 6.72
N ASP A 42 -3.30 -13.44 7.18
CA ASP A 42 -3.49 -13.79 8.60
C ASP A 42 -2.17 -14.16 9.30
N PHE A 43 -1.08 -14.24 8.56
CA PHE A 43 0.26 -14.45 9.09
C PHE A 43 0.85 -13.15 9.64
N ALA A 44 1.53 -13.25 10.78
CA ALA A 44 2.31 -12.13 11.28
C ALA A 44 3.46 -11.78 10.34
N THR A 45 3.85 -10.52 10.32
CA THR A 45 5.08 -10.10 9.63
C THR A 45 6.28 -10.90 10.16
N PRO A 46 7.13 -11.49 9.31
CA PRO A 46 8.31 -12.24 9.75
C PRO A 46 9.18 -11.45 10.74
N GLN A 47 9.69 -12.11 11.76
CA GLN A 47 10.38 -11.46 12.89
C GLN A 47 11.53 -10.56 12.42
N HIS A 48 12.37 -11.04 11.49
CA HIS A 48 13.51 -10.26 10.98
C HIS A 48 13.09 -8.95 10.28
N ILE A 49 11.88 -8.91 9.69
CA ILE A 49 11.34 -7.68 9.08
C ILE A 49 10.85 -6.72 10.17
N GLN A 50 10.19 -7.25 11.21
CA GLN A 50 9.78 -6.45 12.36
C GLN A 50 10.99 -5.82 13.04
N ASP A 51 12.03 -6.61 13.30
CA ASP A 51 13.26 -6.17 13.94
C ASP A 51 13.97 -5.07 13.12
N ALA A 52 14.02 -5.22 11.79
CA ALA A 52 14.56 -4.19 10.90
C ALA A 52 13.77 -2.89 10.97
N GLY A 53 12.43 -2.96 11.04
CA GLY A 53 11.57 -1.79 11.19
C GLY A 53 11.79 -1.08 12.54
N ILE A 54 11.86 -1.83 13.64
CA ILE A 54 12.13 -1.32 14.98
C ILE A 54 13.52 -0.65 15.02
N ALA A 55 14.53 -1.31 14.45
CA ALA A 55 15.87 -0.77 14.37
C ALA A 55 15.93 0.54 13.59
N ALA A 56 15.21 0.64 12.46
CA ALA A 56 15.14 1.85 11.67
C ALA A 56 14.56 3.03 12.47
N ILE A 57 13.48 2.80 13.21
CA ILE A 57 12.85 3.82 14.08
C ILE A 57 13.83 4.24 15.19
N THR A 58 14.44 3.27 15.87
CA THR A 58 15.38 3.53 16.99
C THR A 58 16.63 4.29 16.52
N GLN A 59 17.07 4.05 15.27
CA GLN A 59 18.19 4.75 14.64
C GLN A 59 17.81 6.12 14.07
N GLY A 60 16.59 6.58 14.24
CA GLY A 60 16.13 7.89 13.74
C GLY A 60 15.94 7.96 12.23
N LYS A 61 15.76 6.82 11.54
CA LYS A 61 15.52 6.78 10.08
C LYS A 61 14.05 7.09 9.75
N HIS A 62 13.59 8.27 10.15
CA HIS A 62 12.21 8.71 9.98
C HIS A 62 12.09 10.11 9.37
N GLY A 63 13.15 10.62 8.75
CA GLY A 63 13.16 11.91 8.05
C GLY A 63 12.54 11.84 6.65
N TYR A 64 12.58 12.97 5.94
CA TYR A 64 12.19 13.01 4.54
C TYR A 64 13.11 12.15 3.68
N THR A 65 12.53 11.53 2.67
CA THR A 65 13.24 10.70 1.69
C THR A 65 13.15 11.33 0.29
N PRO A 66 14.01 10.91 -0.66
CA PRO A 66 13.82 11.24 -2.06
C PRO A 66 12.44 10.79 -2.57
N SER A 67 11.88 11.52 -3.54
CA SER A 67 10.54 11.26 -4.07
C SER A 67 10.37 9.86 -4.67
N ALA A 68 11.42 9.30 -5.24
CA ALA A 68 11.42 7.94 -5.78
C ALA A 68 11.65 6.84 -4.71
N GLY A 69 11.93 7.22 -3.47
CA GLY A 69 12.33 6.31 -2.39
C GLY A 69 13.83 6.32 -2.11
N ILE A 70 14.22 5.73 -0.99
CA ILE A 70 15.64 5.64 -0.62
C ILE A 70 16.40 4.72 -1.58
N PRO A 71 17.65 5.08 -1.96
CA PRO A 71 18.42 4.31 -2.94
C PRO A 71 18.58 2.84 -2.58
N GLU A 72 18.81 2.54 -1.31
CA GLU A 72 18.99 1.17 -0.82
C GLU A 72 17.77 0.29 -1.05
N LEU A 73 16.55 0.83 -0.85
CA LEU A 73 15.32 0.09 -1.11
C LEU A 73 15.06 -0.09 -2.60
N ARG A 74 15.33 0.96 -3.40
CA ARG A 74 15.21 0.89 -4.86
C ARG A 74 16.15 -0.17 -5.44
N GLN A 75 17.40 -0.21 -4.99
CA GLN A 75 18.37 -1.22 -5.42
C GLN A 75 17.94 -2.63 -4.99
N ALA A 76 17.54 -2.80 -3.71
CA ALA A 76 17.07 -4.10 -3.23
C ALA A 76 15.83 -4.61 -4.00
N ALA A 77 14.93 -3.73 -4.38
CA ALA A 77 13.77 -4.08 -5.20
C ALA A 77 14.18 -4.47 -6.62
N ALA A 78 15.08 -3.71 -7.26
CA ALA A 78 15.61 -4.02 -8.59
C ALA A 78 16.30 -5.40 -8.62
N ASP A 79 17.17 -5.67 -7.64
CA ASP A 79 17.86 -6.96 -7.51
C ASP A 79 16.88 -8.12 -7.28
N TYR A 80 15.85 -7.89 -6.44
CA TYR A 80 14.83 -8.89 -6.18
C TYR A 80 14.05 -9.25 -7.45
N PHE A 81 13.56 -8.26 -8.19
CA PHE A 81 12.79 -8.49 -9.41
C PHE A 81 13.65 -9.09 -10.52
N SER A 82 14.89 -8.63 -10.67
CA SER A 82 15.83 -9.20 -11.65
C SER A 82 16.06 -10.69 -11.39
N ARG A 83 16.29 -11.05 -10.14
CA ARG A 83 16.54 -12.45 -9.73
C ARG A 83 15.29 -13.32 -9.81
N THR A 84 14.12 -12.81 -9.37
CA THR A 84 12.92 -13.64 -9.23
C THR A 84 12.05 -13.70 -10.48
N ARG A 85 12.19 -12.73 -11.36
CA ARG A 85 11.40 -12.63 -12.60
C ARG A 85 12.22 -12.83 -13.87
N GLY A 86 13.54 -12.91 -13.75
CA GLY A 86 14.43 -13.06 -14.90
C GLY A 86 14.44 -11.87 -15.85
N ILE A 87 14.11 -10.68 -15.36
CA ILE A 87 14.11 -9.42 -16.11
C ILE A 87 15.24 -8.54 -15.60
N GLN A 88 15.82 -7.73 -16.47
CA GLN A 88 16.76 -6.71 -16.02
C GLN A 88 15.99 -5.47 -15.55
N VAL A 89 16.22 -5.07 -14.31
CA VAL A 89 15.63 -3.87 -13.70
C VAL A 89 16.76 -3.07 -13.06
N ASP A 90 16.85 -1.80 -13.39
CA ASP A 90 17.76 -0.86 -12.73
C ASP A 90 17.08 -0.19 -11.53
N ALA A 91 17.87 0.24 -10.55
CA ALA A 91 17.33 0.99 -9.41
C ALA A 91 16.64 2.29 -9.87
N ASP A 92 17.05 2.86 -11.00
CA ASP A 92 16.43 4.05 -11.57
C ASP A 92 15.06 3.81 -12.19
N ASP A 93 14.72 2.56 -12.49
CA ASP A 93 13.37 2.16 -12.94
C ASP A 93 12.41 1.93 -11.76
N VAL A 94 12.87 2.03 -10.51
CA VAL A 94 12.08 1.73 -9.32
C VAL A 94 11.61 3.01 -8.62
N VAL A 95 10.32 3.10 -8.40
CA VAL A 95 9.69 4.12 -7.56
C VAL A 95 8.96 3.45 -6.40
N VAL A 96 9.20 3.91 -5.18
CA VAL A 96 8.59 3.40 -3.95
C VAL A 96 7.51 4.35 -3.47
N GLY A 97 6.35 3.82 -3.08
CA GLY A 97 5.25 4.64 -2.57
C GLY A 97 4.31 3.85 -1.65
N ALA A 98 3.32 4.54 -1.13
CA ALA A 98 2.37 4.02 -0.15
C ALA A 98 1.26 3.18 -0.81
N GLY A 99 1.57 1.92 -1.12
CA GLY A 99 0.63 0.98 -1.72
C GLY A 99 0.51 1.10 -3.24
N ALA A 100 -0.25 0.18 -3.85
CA ALA A 100 -0.35 0.07 -5.31
C ALA A 100 -1.33 1.07 -5.97
N LYS A 101 -2.37 1.49 -5.26
CA LYS A 101 -3.44 2.33 -5.83
C LYS A 101 -2.95 3.67 -6.41
N PRO A 102 -2.07 4.44 -5.74
CA PRO A 102 -1.51 5.65 -6.33
C PRO A 102 -0.77 5.40 -7.63
N PHE A 103 -0.03 4.29 -7.74
CA PHE A 103 0.68 3.95 -8.97
C PHE A 103 -0.24 3.63 -10.14
N ILE A 104 -1.38 3.00 -9.89
CA ILE A 104 -2.41 2.79 -10.92
C ILE A 104 -2.87 4.15 -11.46
N ALA A 105 -3.20 5.09 -10.56
CA ALA A 105 -3.64 6.42 -10.95
C ALA A 105 -2.55 7.20 -11.71
N TYR A 106 -1.31 7.17 -11.22
CA TYR A 106 -0.19 7.86 -11.86
C TYR A 106 0.14 7.27 -13.24
N THR A 107 0.13 5.94 -13.36
CA THR A 107 0.36 5.28 -14.65
C THR A 107 -0.71 5.67 -15.66
N ILE A 108 -1.99 5.61 -15.29
CA ILE A 108 -3.08 6.02 -16.17
C ILE A 108 -2.88 7.49 -16.61
N GLN A 109 -2.64 8.41 -15.67
CA GLN A 109 -2.45 9.82 -15.97
C GLN A 109 -1.21 10.10 -16.83
N SER A 110 -0.21 9.23 -16.80
CA SER A 110 1.03 9.41 -17.57
C SER A 110 0.95 8.88 -19.00
N VAL A 111 0.01 7.96 -19.28
CA VAL A 111 -0.06 7.29 -20.60
C VAL A 111 -1.38 7.52 -21.33
N THR A 112 -2.33 8.24 -20.72
CA THR A 112 -3.63 8.57 -21.33
C THR A 112 -3.87 10.08 -21.31
N ASP A 113 -4.48 10.59 -22.38
CA ASP A 113 -4.94 11.98 -22.50
C ASP A 113 -6.28 12.21 -21.79
#